data_bea30b99f8efd6577e66360e98683037
#
_entry.id   bea30b99f8efd6577e66360e98683037
#
_cell.length_a   1.000
_cell.length_b   1.000
_cell.length_c   1.000
_cell.angle_alpha   90.00
_cell.angle_beta   90.00
_cell.angle_gamma   90.00
#
_symmetry.space_group_name_H-M   'P 1'
#
loop_
_entity.id
_entity.type
_entity.pdbx_description
1 polymer ?
#
loop_
_entity_poly.entity_id
_entity_poly.type
_entity_poly.pdbx_seq_one_letter_code
_entity_poly.pdbx_strand_id
1 'polypeptide(L)'
;MKQNVLVISTSLRKNSNSEILAKEFEKGAKAAGNTVEFISLANKQIGFCIGCLSCLKSKKCFMKDDAANIAEKVQHADVIAFATPIYYYEMCGQMKTLLDRMNPLYTSEYAFRDIYLLTTAAENDESAMDGAVKGMQGWIDCFEQARLAGVIRGVGISDAGTAKEHTALLQEVYTMGASIS
;
A
#
# COMPACT_ATOMS: atom_id res chain seq x y z
N MET A 1 20.64 -2.43 -7.49
CA MET A 1 20.12 -2.21 -8.88
C MET A 1 18.93 -1.26 -8.81
N LYS A 2 18.66 -0.50 -9.87
CA LYS A 2 17.48 0.38 -9.89
C LYS A 2 16.19 -0.46 -9.87
N GLN A 3 15.32 -0.20 -8.88
CA GLN A 3 14.05 -0.90 -8.69
C GLN A 3 12.88 -0.09 -9.24
N ASN A 4 11.81 -0.75 -9.63
CA ASN A 4 10.52 -0.16 -9.93
C ASN A 4 9.66 -0.19 -8.66
N VAL A 5 9.46 0.95 -8.04
CA VAL A 5 8.72 1.09 -6.78
C VAL A 5 7.33 1.64 -7.06
N LEU A 6 6.31 0.96 -6.59
CA LEU A 6 4.93 1.42 -6.66
C LEU A 6 4.44 1.83 -5.27
N VAL A 7 4.06 3.09 -5.12
CA VAL A 7 3.51 3.63 -3.87
C VAL A 7 2.02 3.86 -4.05
N ILE A 8 1.19 3.26 -3.19
CA ILE A 8 -0.28 3.33 -3.27
C ILE A 8 -0.84 3.95 -2.00
N SER A 9 -1.42 5.14 -2.11
CA SER A 9 -2.19 5.78 -1.05
C SER A 9 -3.66 5.39 -1.16
N THR A 10 -4.23 4.84 -0.09
CA THR A 10 -5.58 4.27 -0.09
C THR A 10 -6.62 5.16 0.58
N SER A 11 -6.22 6.26 1.20
CA SER A 11 -7.13 7.21 1.81
C SER A 11 -7.85 8.06 0.76
N LEU A 12 -9.16 8.27 0.96
CA LEU A 12 -9.95 9.19 0.15
C LEU A 12 -10.02 10.61 0.75
N ARG A 13 -9.47 10.80 1.95
CA ARG A 13 -9.50 12.09 2.65
C ARG A 13 -8.52 13.07 2.01
N LYS A 14 -8.96 14.29 1.74
CA LYS A 14 -8.07 15.38 1.32
C LYS A 14 -7.05 15.68 2.45
N ASN A 15 -5.79 15.91 2.08
CA ASN A 15 -4.67 16.09 3.02
C ASN A 15 -4.52 14.92 4.00
N SER A 16 -4.70 13.71 3.53
CA SER A 16 -4.60 12.50 4.34
C SER A 16 -3.22 12.32 4.96
N ASN A 17 -3.19 11.95 6.24
CA ASN A 17 -1.95 11.68 6.97
C ASN A 17 -1.19 10.48 6.36
N SER A 18 -1.88 9.40 6.02
CA SER A 18 -1.24 8.25 5.36
C SER A 18 -0.69 8.59 3.97
N GLU A 19 -1.34 9.51 3.22
CA GLU A 19 -0.77 10.00 1.94
C GLU A 19 0.49 10.85 2.17
N ILE A 20 0.57 11.61 3.26
CA ILE A 20 1.79 12.35 3.62
C ILE A 20 2.94 11.37 3.85
N LEU A 21 2.71 10.27 4.59
CA LEU A 21 3.72 9.22 4.77
C LEU A 21 4.10 8.59 3.42
N ALA A 22 3.13 8.27 2.57
CA ALA A 22 3.37 7.72 1.23
C ALA A 22 4.26 8.64 0.38
N LYS A 23 4.02 9.95 0.43
CA LYS A 23 4.83 10.95 -0.28
C LYS A 23 6.25 11.05 0.27
N GLU A 24 6.44 10.88 1.56
CA GLU A 24 7.77 10.90 2.16
C GLU A 24 8.57 9.63 1.81
N PHE A 25 7.92 8.47 1.82
CA PHE A 25 8.49 7.22 1.32
C PHE A 25 8.92 7.33 -0.16
N GLU A 26 8.03 7.89 -1.01
CA GLU A 26 8.31 8.17 -2.42
C GLU A 26 9.59 9.01 -2.60
N LYS A 27 9.75 10.07 -1.79
CA LYS A 27 10.95 10.92 -1.83
C LYS A 27 12.21 10.12 -1.50
N GLY A 28 12.18 9.31 -0.42
CA GLY A 28 13.28 8.45 -0.03
C GLY A 28 13.67 7.48 -1.13
N ALA A 29 12.70 6.76 -1.70
CA ALA A 29 12.93 5.80 -2.78
C ALA A 29 13.50 6.45 -4.04
N LYS A 30 13.04 7.65 -4.40
CA LYS A 30 13.61 8.44 -5.51
C LYS A 30 15.04 8.90 -5.22
N ALA A 31 15.34 9.32 -3.99
CA ALA A 31 16.67 9.73 -3.58
C ALA A 31 17.70 8.58 -3.67
N ALA A 32 17.24 7.33 -3.45
CA ALA A 32 18.04 6.12 -3.66
C ALA A 32 18.25 5.75 -5.14
N GLY A 33 17.67 6.52 -6.08
CA GLY A 33 17.85 6.32 -7.53
C GLY A 33 16.80 5.39 -8.18
N ASN A 34 15.78 4.99 -7.45
CA ASN A 34 14.73 4.10 -7.96
C ASN A 34 13.74 4.82 -8.88
N THR A 35 13.08 4.05 -9.77
CA THR A 35 11.93 4.53 -10.53
C THR A 35 10.68 4.39 -9.67
N VAL A 36 10.00 5.51 -9.36
CA VAL A 36 8.86 5.48 -8.46
C VAL A 36 7.61 5.97 -9.17
N GLU A 37 6.56 5.14 -9.16
CA GLU A 37 5.20 5.52 -9.53
C GLU A 37 4.35 5.69 -8.26
N PHE A 38 3.52 6.74 -8.23
CA PHE A 38 2.61 7.01 -7.14
C PHE A 38 1.15 6.94 -7.61
N ILE A 39 0.32 6.19 -6.89
CA ILE A 39 -1.12 6.09 -7.12
C ILE A 39 -1.88 6.53 -5.88
N SER A 40 -2.82 7.45 -6.02
CA SER A 40 -3.83 7.74 -4.99
C SER A 40 -5.16 7.13 -5.40
N LEU A 41 -5.83 6.45 -4.47
CA LEU A 41 -7.18 5.91 -4.70
C LEU A 41 -8.28 6.98 -4.61
N ALA A 42 -7.96 8.22 -4.20
CA ALA A 42 -8.94 9.29 -3.99
C ALA A 42 -9.82 9.59 -5.22
N ASN A 43 -9.29 9.34 -6.42
CA ASN A 43 -10.01 9.59 -7.68
C ASN A 43 -10.18 8.31 -8.50
N LYS A 44 -10.19 7.15 -7.85
CA LYS A 44 -10.30 5.85 -8.50
C LYS A 44 -11.67 5.22 -8.25
N GLN A 45 -12.20 4.56 -9.26
CA GLN A 45 -13.41 3.78 -9.15
C GLN A 45 -13.04 2.29 -9.08
N ILE A 46 -13.26 1.67 -7.93
CA ILE A 46 -12.93 0.27 -7.69
C ILE A 46 -14.17 -0.41 -7.09
N GLY A 47 -14.80 -1.28 -7.86
CA GLY A 47 -15.91 -2.10 -7.38
C GLY A 47 -15.44 -3.27 -6.52
N PHE A 48 -16.32 -3.80 -5.68
CA PHE A 48 -16.02 -4.96 -4.84
C PHE A 48 -15.81 -6.23 -5.66
N CYS A 49 -14.89 -7.07 -5.22
CA CYS A 49 -14.75 -8.41 -5.79
C CYS A 49 -16.01 -9.24 -5.50
N ILE A 50 -16.57 -9.87 -6.52
CA ILE A 50 -17.78 -10.72 -6.40
C ILE A 50 -17.43 -12.22 -6.30
N GLY A 51 -16.16 -12.59 -6.20
CA GLY A 51 -15.73 -13.97 -6.02
C GLY A 51 -16.02 -14.91 -7.21
N CYS A 52 -16.16 -14.38 -8.42
CA CYS A 52 -16.50 -15.18 -9.61
C CYS A 52 -15.38 -16.09 -10.11
N LEU A 53 -14.13 -15.92 -9.64
CA LEU A 53 -12.93 -16.68 -9.96
C LEU A 53 -12.54 -16.74 -11.44
N SER A 54 -13.19 -15.99 -12.32
CA SER A 54 -12.86 -15.94 -13.76
C SER A 54 -11.41 -15.55 -14.02
N CYS A 55 -10.85 -14.71 -13.15
CA CYS A 55 -9.47 -14.23 -13.23
C CYS A 55 -8.41 -15.33 -13.02
N LEU A 56 -8.73 -16.43 -12.36
CA LEU A 56 -7.79 -17.57 -12.20
C LEU A 56 -7.40 -18.20 -13.57
N LYS A 57 -8.33 -18.15 -14.53
CA LYS A 57 -8.07 -18.64 -15.90
C LYS A 57 -7.58 -17.53 -16.82
N SER A 58 -8.25 -16.36 -16.81
CA SER A 58 -7.97 -15.27 -17.73
C SER A 58 -6.75 -14.42 -17.34
N LYS A 59 -6.25 -14.56 -16.10
CA LYS A 59 -5.21 -13.70 -15.48
C LYS A 59 -5.59 -12.22 -15.44
N LYS A 60 -6.85 -11.89 -15.72
CA LYS A 60 -7.40 -10.52 -15.71
C LYS A 60 -8.79 -10.52 -15.09
N CYS A 61 -9.11 -9.44 -14.36
CA CYS A 61 -10.47 -9.23 -13.89
C CYS A 61 -11.35 -8.76 -15.06
N PHE A 62 -12.58 -9.29 -15.16
CA PHE A 62 -13.53 -8.87 -16.21
C PHE A 62 -14.18 -7.51 -15.91
N MET A 63 -14.15 -7.07 -14.67
CA MET A 63 -14.69 -5.77 -14.27
C MET A 63 -13.82 -4.66 -14.86
N LYS A 64 -14.46 -3.74 -15.58
CA LYS A 64 -13.80 -2.62 -16.26
C LYS A 64 -13.78 -1.39 -15.36
N ASP A 65 -12.88 -1.36 -14.41
CA ASP A 65 -12.63 -0.27 -13.49
C ASP A 65 -11.13 -0.06 -13.24
N ASP A 66 -10.76 0.90 -12.39
CA ASP A 66 -9.36 1.23 -12.14
C ASP A 66 -8.55 0.08 -11.53
N ALA A 67 -9.18 -0.90 -10.87
CA ALA A 67 -8.47 -2.00 -10.22
C ALA A 67 -7.68 -2.87 -11.21
N ALA A 68 -8.16 -3.05 -12.44
CA ALA A 68 -7.46 -3.85 -13.44
C ALA A 68 -6.10 -3.22 -13.81
N ASN A 69 -6.09 -1.91 -14.03
CA ASN A 69 -4.85 -1.17 -14.34
C ASN A 69 -3.88 -1.14 -13.15
N ILE A 70 -4.42 -1.00 -11.92
CA ILE A 70 -3.59 -1.02 -10.70
C ILE A 70 -2.99 -2.41 -10.49
N ALA A 71 -3.75 -3.49 -10.73
CA ALA A 71 -3.24 -4.87 -10.63
C ALA A 71 -2.09 -5.12 -11.61
N GLU A 72 -2.17 -4.62 -12.84
CA GLU A 72 -1.07 -4.70 -13.81
C GLU A 72 0.19 -3.98 -13.33
N LYS A 73 0.05 -2.78 -12.73
CA LYS A 73 1.17 -2.05 -12.15
C LYS A 73 1.77 -2.76 -10.94
N VAL A 74 0.94 -3.32 -10.06
CA VAL A 74 1.37 -4.16 -8.92
C VAL A 74 2.15 -5.37 -9.42
N GLN A 75 1.69 -6.03 -10.48
CA GLN A 75 2.34 -7.20 -11.05
C GLN A 75 3.79 -6.94 -11.49
N HIS A 76 4.06 -5.74 -12.02
CA HIS A 76 5.35 -5.38 -12.62
C HIS A 76 6.25 -4.52 -11.72
N ALA A 77 5.78 -4.10 -10.55
CA ALA A 77 6.61 -3.43 -9.57
C ALA A 77 7.54 -4.43 -8.87
N ASP A 78 8.78 -4.03 -8.57
CA ASP A 78 9.71 -4.84 -7.77
C ASP A 78 9.43 -4.68 -6.28
N VAL A 79 9.03 -3.46 -5.89
CA VAL A 79 8.71 -3.05 -4.51
C VAL A 79 7.36 -2.35 -4.48
N ILE A 80 6.54 -2.64 -3.45
CA ILE A 80 5.24 -2.01 -3.26
C ILE A 80 5.17 -1.40 -1.86
N ALA A 81 4.74 -0.14 -1.77
CA ALA A 81 4.40 0.49 -0.51
C ALA A 81 2.91 0.85 -0.47
N PHE A 82 2.18 0.26 0.46
CA PHE A 82 0.79 0.60 0.72
C PHE A 82 0.70 1.56 1.91
N ALA A 83 -0.05 2.65 1.74
CA ALA A 83 -0.33 3.60 2.80
C ALA A 83 -1.83 3.63 3.10
N THR A 84 -2.21 3.40 4.37
CA THR A 84 -3.59 3.30 4.80
C THR A 84 -3.85 4.03 6.12
N PRO A 85 -4.96 4.76 6.27
CA PRO A 85 -5.45 5.12 7.60
C PRO A 85 -6.01 3.88 8.29
N ILE A 86 -5.95 3.86 9.62
CA ILE A 86 -6.57 2.83 10.44
C ILE A 86 -7.99 3.26 10.81
N TYR A 87 -8.96 2.42 10.50
CA TYR A 87 -10.35 2.56 10.88
C TYR A 87 -10.80 1.31 11.63
N TYR A 88 -11.28 1.48 12.88
CA TYR A 88 -11.68 0.36 13.73
C TYR A 88 -10.63 -0.74 13.83
N TYR A 89 -9.37 -0.34 14.09
CA TYR A 89 -8.20 -1.23 14.28
C TYR A 89 -7.79 -2.04 13.04
N GLU A 90 -8.27 -1.65 11.85
CA GLU A 90 -7.99 -2.36 10.60
C GLU A 90 -7.64 -1.37 9.47
N MET A 91 -7.09 -1.89 8.38
CA MET A 91 -6.89 -1.09 7.17
C MET A 91 -8.22 -0.53 6.64
N CYS A 92 -8.19 0.61 5.99
CA CYS A 92 -9.41 1.18 5.44
C CYS A 92 -10.05 0.26 4.38
N GLY A 93 -11.39 0.34 4.24
CA GLY A 93 -12.15 -0.49 3.32
C GLY A 93 -11.69 -0.39 1.86
N GLN A 94 -11.20 0.78 1.43
CA GLN A 94 -10.65 1.00 0.08
C GLN A 94 -9.40 0.13 -0.17
N MET A 95 -8.52 0.05 0.82
CA MET A 95 -7.34 -0.82 0.73
C MET A 95 -7.75 -2.28 0.64
N LYS A 96 -8.64 -2.74 1.54
CA LYS A 96 -9.11 -4.12 1.53
C LYS A 96 -9.79 -4.47 0.20
N THR A 97 -10.62 -3.56 -0.32
CA THR A 97 -11.26 -3.72 -1.64
C THR A 97 -10.21 -3.87 -2.75
N LEU A 98 -9.16 -3.04 -2.73
CA LEU A 98 -8.07 -3.15 -3.72
C LEU A 98 -7.37 -4.50 -3.60
N LEU A 99 -7.00 -4.95 -2.40
CA LEU A 99 -6.36 -6.26 -2.18
C LEU A 99 -7.21 -7.42 -2.69
N ASP A 100 -8.52 -7.40 -2.45
CA ASP A 100 -9.46 -8.42 -2.97
C ASP A 100 -9.49 -8.43 -4.51
N ARG A 101 -9.26 -7.29 -5.14
CA ARG A 101 -9.22 -7.14 -6.59
C ARG A 101 -7.85 -7.51 -7.21
N MET A 102 -6.84 -7.81 -6.37
CA MET A 102 -5.54 -8.36 -6.80
C MET A 102 -5.59 -9.88 -7.03
N ASN A 103 -6.75 -10.53 -6.91
CA ASN A 103 -6.91 -11.96 -7.13
C ASN A 103 -6.38 -12.48 -8.50
N PRO A 104 -6.36 -11.72 -9.62
CA PRO A 104 -5.68 -12.13 -10.85
C PRO A 104 -4.19 -12.45 -10.68
N LEU A 105 -3.50 -11.84 -9.70
CA LEU A 105 -2.06 -12.01 -9.46
C LEU A 105 -1.74 -13.36 -8.82
N TYR A 106 -2.69 -13.95 -8.08
CA TYR A 106 -2.49 -15.21 -7.34
C TYR A 106 -2.00 -16.37 -8.22
N THR A 107 -2.38 -16.39 -9.50
CA THR A 107 -1.98 -17.43 -10.44
C THR A 107 -1.12 -16.89 -11.59
N SER A 108 -0.60 -15.67 -11.47
CA SER A 108 0.21 -15.01 -12.49
C SER A 108 1.67 -14.91 -12.05
N GLU A 109 2.57 -14.76 -13.00
CA GLU A 109 3.93 -14.32 -12.72
C GLU A 109 3.88 -12.88 -12.19
N TYR A 110 4.69 -12.56 -11.19
CA TYR A 110 4.78 -11.23 -10.58
C TYR A 110 6.23 -10.88 -10.23
N ALA A 111 6.54 -9.59 -10.26
CA ALA A 111 7.89 -9.09 -10.00
C ALA A 111 8.14 -8.77 -8.52
N PHE A 112 7.13 -8.31 -7.78
CA PHE A 112 7.30 -7.80 -6.42
C PHE A 112 7.87 -8.82 -5.44
N ARG A 113 8.76 -8.31 -4.56
CA ARG A 113 9.41 -9.06 -3.48
C ARG A 113 9.18 -8.39 -2.14
N ASP A 114 9.44 -7.10 -2.06
CA ASP A 114 9.38 -6.33 -0.83
C ASP A 114 8.10 -5.48 -0.78
N ILE A 115 7.33 -5.67 0.28
CA ILE A 115 6.10 -4.94 0.52
C ILE A 115 6.25 -4.15 1.81
N TYR A 116 5.90 -2.88 1.77
CA TYR A 116 5.92 -1.96 2.90
C TYR A 116 4.49 -1.54 3.24
N LEU A 117 4.19 -1.42 4.54
CA LEU A 117 2.90 -0.94 5.04
C LEU A 117 3.11 0.32 5.88
N LEU A 118 2.52 1.43 5.42
CA LEU A 118 2.57 2.72 6.09
C LEU A 118 1.19 3.02 6.68
N THR A 119 1.08 3.13 8.00
CA THR A 119 -0.21 3.30 8.68
C THR A 119 -0.28 4.59 9.48
N THR A 120 -1.48 5.15 9.64
CA THR A 120 -1.76 6.25 10.58
C THR A 120 -3.04 5.98 11.36
N ALA A 121 -3.00 6.17 12.67
CA ALA A 121 -4.13 6.03 13.57
C ALA A 121 -4.26 7.23 14.53
N ALA A 122 -5.49 7.48 14.97
CA ALA A 122 -5.78 8.44 16.03
C ALA A 122 -5.31 7.94 17.41
N GLU A 123 -5.30 6.62 17.60
CA GLU A 123 -4.84 5.97 18.83
C GLU A 123 -3.34 6.22 19.07
N ASN A 124 -2.96 6.28 20.36
CA ASN A 124 -1.57 6.44 20.78
C ASN A 124 -0.84 5.10 20.98
N ASP A 125 -1.55 3.98 20.84
CA ASP A 125 -1.01 2.64 20.99
C ASP A 125 -0.77 2.02 19.62
N GLU A 126 0.44 1.55 19.39
CA GLU A 126 0.83 0.89 18.13
C GLU A 126 0.04 -0.38 17.85
N SER A 127 -0.49 -1.05 18.89
CA SER A 127 -1.34 -2.24 18.72
C SER A 127 -2.61 -1.97 17.92
N ALA A 128 -3.03 -0.70 17.81
CA ALA A 128 -4.15 -0.30 16.94
C ALA A 128 -3.97 -0.69 15.48
N MET A 129 -2.73 -0.93 15.04
CA MET A 129 -2.40 -1.32 13.67
C MET A 129 -2.28 -2.84 13.48
N ASP A 130 -2.35 -3.64 14.53
CA ASP A 130 -2.09 -5.09 14.45
C ASP A 130 -3.05 -5.82 13.51
N GLY A 131 -4.32 -5.40 13.46
CA GLY A 131 -5.30 -5.92 12.50
C GLY A 131 -4.86 -5.70 11.06
N ALA A 132 -4.48 -4.46 10.73
CA ALA A 132 -4.01 -4.10 9.39
C ALA A 132 -2.72 -4.83 9.01
N VAL A 133 -1.78 -4.96 9.94
CA VAL A 133 -0.52 -5.71 9.72
C VAL A 133 -0.81 -7.18 9.47
N LYS A 134 -1.67 -7.80 10.28
CA LYS A 134 -2.08 -9.20 10.14
C LYS A 134 -2.81 -9.44 8.81
N GLY A 135 -3.72 -8.54 8.44
CA GLY A 135 -4.45 -8.61 7.17
C GLY A 135 -3.52 -8.49 5.96
N MET A 136 -2.55 -7.56 6.02
CA MET A 136 -1.52 -7.41 4.98
C MET A 136 -0.63 -8.66 4.90
N GLN A 137 -0.17 -9.19 6.03
CA GLN A 137 0.63 -10.42 6.05
C GLN A 137 -0.12 -11.59 5.42
N GLY A 138 -1.41 -11.76 5.74
CA GLY A 138 -2.23 -12.82 5.14
C GLY A 138 -2.38 -12.69 3.62
N TRP A 139 -2.41 -11.45 3.08
CA TRP A 139 -2.36 -11.25 1.63
C TRP A 139 -0.98 -11.59 1.04
N ILE A 140 0.10 -11.17 1.71
CA ILE A 140 1.49 -11.46 1.29
C ILE A 140 1.77 -12.96 1.27
N ASP A 141 1.28 -13.71 2.26
CA ASP A 141 1.47 -15.16 2.38
C ASP A 141 0.87 -15.95 1.19
N CYS A 142 0.00 -15.32 0.39
CA CYS A 142 -0.47 -15.87 -0.87
C CYS A 142 0.56 -15.80 -2.01
N PHE A 143 1.73 -15.17 -1.80
CA PHE A 143 2.77 -14.93 -2.79
C PHE A 143 4.12 -15.43 -2.28
N GLU A 144 4.55 -16.61 -2.72
CA GLU A 144 5.72 -17.34 -2.19
C GLU A 144 7.03 -16.55 -2.14
N GLN A 145 7.20 -15.58 -3.05
CA GLN A 145 8.43 -14.81 -3.17
C GLN A 145 8.34 -13.41 -2.53
N ALA A 146 7.18 -13.05 -2.00
CA ALA A 146 6.95 -11.74 -1.39
C ALA A 146 7.13 -11.79 0.13
N ARG A 147 7.52 -10.65 0.72
CA ARG A 147 7.65 -10.49 2.16
C ARG A 147 7.20 -9.11 2.62
N LEU A 148 6.74 -9.01 3.86
CA LEU A 148 6.56 -7.73 4.53
C LEU A 148 7.94 -7.20 4.96
N ALA A 149 8.47 -6.25 4.21
CA ALA A 149 9.83 -5.73 4.39
C ALA A 149 9.91 -4.62 5.46
N GLY A 150 8.79 -3.94 5.73
CA GLY A 150 8.73 -2.93 6.78
C GLY A 150 7.31 -2.43 7.05
N VAL A 151 7.11 -1.95 8.28
CA VAL A 151 5.84 -1.36 8.74
C VAL A 151 6.14 -0.05 9.45
N ILE A 152 5.43 1.00 9.09
CA ILE A 152 5.39 2.27 9.82
C ILE A 152 4.08 2.34 10.61
N ARG A 153 4.18 2.63 11.90
CA ARG A 153 3.06 2.77 12.84
C ARG A 153 2.95 4.22 13.31
N GLY A 154 2.27 5.06 12.53
CA GLY A 154 2.03 6.46 12.87
C GLY A 154 0.86 6.61 13.86
N VAL A 155 1.17 6.71 15.15
CA VAL A 155 0.20 6.84 16.26
C VAL A 155 -0.12 8.29 16.57
N GLY A 156 -1.29 8.55 17.19
CA GLY A 156 -1.71 9.88 17.66
C GLY A 156 -1.97 10.89 16.54
N ILE A 157 -2.22 10.42 15.31
CA ILE A 157 -2.34 11.26 14.12
C ILE A 157 -3.79 11.26 13.62
N SER A 158 -4.62 12.15 14.13
CA SER A 158 -6.06 12.20 13.85
C SER A 158 -6.43 13.22 12.78
N ASP A 159 -6.05 14.49 12.97
CA ASP A 159 -6.49 15.59 12.12
C ASP A 159 -5.78 15.59 10.76
N ALA A 160 -6.49 16.05 9.73
CA ALA A 160 -5.94 16.04 8.37
C ALA A 160 -4.70 16.92 8.27
N GLY A 161 -3.60 16.35 7.83
CA GLY A 161 -2.36 17.06 7.58
C GLY A 161 -1.41 17.14 8.78
N THR A 162 -1.81 16.69 9.97
CA THR A 162 -0.97 16.77 11.17
C THR A 162 0.26 15.85 11.14
N ALA A 163 0.26 14.84 10.29
CA ALA A 163 1.46 14.02 10.07
C ALA A 163 2.70 14.86 9.69
N LYS A 164 2.51 16.06 9.12
CA LYS A 164 3.63 16.97 8.79
C LYS A 164 4.37 17.48 10.02
N GLU A 165 3.74 17.47 11.17
CA GLU A 165 4.31 17.93 12.46
C GLU A 165 5.15 16.83 13.13
N HIS A 166 4.96 15.58 12.72
CA HIS A 166 5.66 14.40 13.24
C HIS A 166 6.98 14.18 12.50
N THR A 167 7.95 15.09 12.68
CA THR A 167 9.21 15.10 11.90
C THR A 167 10.04 13.85 12.06
N ALA A 168 10.07 13.25 13.26
CA ALA A 168 10.80 11.99 13.51
C ALA A 168 10.18 10.83 12.70
N LEU A 169 8.85 10.72 12.69
CA LEU A 169 8.13 9.72 11.89
C LEU A 169 8.38 9.92 10.40
N LEU A 170 8.34 11.16 9.91
CA LEU A 170 8.62 11.45 8.50
C LEU A 170 10.05 11.07 8.12
N GLN A 171 11.03 11.32 9.01
CA GLN A 171 12.41 10.92 8.77
C GLN A 171 12.57 9.40 8.73
N GLU A 172 11.86 8.66 9.59
CA GLU A 172 11.84 7.19 9.58
C GLU A 172 11.28 6.67 8.25
N VAL A 173 10.14 7.21 7.81
CA VAL A 173 9.49 6.87 6.53
C VAL A 173 10.40 7.16 5.34
N TYR A 174 11.05 8.34 5.34
CA TYR A 174 12.02 8.71 4.30
C TYR A 174 13.19 7.71 4.27
N THR A 175 13.75 7.40 5.43
CA THR A 175 14.89 6.48 5.55
C THR A 175 14.51 5.07 5.07
N MET A 176 13.29 4.63 5.40
CA MET A 176 12.76 3.34 4.92
C MET A 176 12.69 3.33 3.37
N GLY A 177 12.16 4.38 2.74
CA GLY A 177 12.14 4.50 1.28
C GLY A 177 13.56 4.57 0.67
N ALA A 178 14.48 5.29 1.33
CA ALA A 178 15.85 5.44 0.87
C ALA A 178 16.70 4.17 1.02
N SER A 179 16.26 3.20 1.79
CA SER A 179 16.94 1.90 1.97
C SER A 179 16.68 0.90 0.84
N ILE A 180 15.79 1.20 -0.09
CA ILE A 180 15.48 0.34 -1.24
C ILE A 180 16.68 0.34 -2.21
N SER A 181 17.27 -0.83 -2.44
CA SER A 181 18.51 -1.02 -3.22
C SER A 181 18.39 -2.14 -4.27
#